data_1acf5b0cc803c4054f47b20bafc532ae
#
_entry.id   1acf5b0cc803c4054f47b20bafc532ae
#
_cell.length_a   1.000
_cell.length_b   1.000
_cell.length_c   1.000
_cell.angle_alpha   90.00
_cell.angle_beta   90.00
_cell.angle_gamma   90.00
#
_symmetry.space_group_name_H-M   'P 1'
#
loop_
_entity.id
_entity.type
_entity.pdbx_description
1 polymer ?
#
loop_
_entity_poly.entity_id
_entity_poly.type
_entity_poly.pdbx_seq_one_letter_code
_entity_poly.pdbx_strand_id
1 'polypeptide(L)'
;NAVYWNRRYDPDSIIKDKHIKRQLESININVRTFNASLLNEPWQIATKSGTPFRVFTPFWKAARAQPLTTPLPSIMPSSIFKTDASETLKDWNLTPSNPNWAADWSNYWKPGEVGAQAQLHDFLKFQLDGYGKQRDRPSLQATSRLSAHLRFGEISPLQILTDVTDYVRKKPHLSDAKSKFLSQIGWREFSYHLLYHFP
;
A
#
# COMPACT_ATOMS: atom_id res chain seq x y z
N ASN A 1 -16.18 23.84 -2.12
CA ASN A 1 -15.72 22.81 -1.19
C ASN A 1 -15.44 21.52 -1.95
N ALA A 2 -14.46 20.72 -1.48
CA ALA A 2 -14.13 19.43 -2.08
C ALA A 2 -13.73 18.41 -1.01
N VAL A 3 -13.97 17.13 -1.31
CA VAL A 3 -13.57 16.00 -0.49
C VAL A 3 -12.72 15.06 -1.32
N TYR A 4 -11.62 14.57 -0.75
CA TYR A 4 -10.65 13.71 -1.39
C TYR A 4 -10.41 12.47 -0.55
N TRP A 5 -10.38 11.27 -1.19
CA TRP A 5 -9.96 10.04 -0.50
C TRP A 5 -9.33 9.04 -1.45
N ASN A 6 -8.67 8.03 -0.88
CA ASN A 6 -8.09 6.94 -1.63
C ASN A 6 -9.13 5.82 -1.83
N ARG A 7 -9.19 5.28 -3.05
CA ARG A 7 -10.13 4.20 -3.37
C ARG A 7 -9.88 2.95 -2.55
N ARG A 8 -10.95 2.30 -2.15
CA ARG A 8 -10.98 0.97 -1.57
C ARG A 8 -11.55 -0.01 -2.60
N TYR A 9 -11.11 -1.25 -2.56
CA TYR A 9 -11.38 -2.21 -3.63
C TYR A 9 -12.16 -3.44 -3.17
N ASP A 10 -12.50 -3.54 -1.90
CA ASP A 10 -13.43 -4.54 -1.40
C ASP A 10 -14.87 -4.15 -1.72
N PRO A 11 -15.77 -5.15 -1.95
CA PRO A 11 -17.13 -4.91 -2.42
C PRO A 11 -17.92 -3.97 -1.53
N ASP A 12 -17.87 -4.17 -0.21
CA ASP A 12 -18.63 -3.37 0.76
C ASP A 12 -18.16 -1.92 0.78
N SER A 13 -16.84 -1.72 0.72
CA SER A 13 -16.27 -0.37 0.65
C SER A 13 -16.61 0.34 -0.65
N ILE A 14 -16.60 -0.37 -1.77
CA ILE A 14 -17.00 0.19 -3.06
C ILE A 14 -18.46 0.69 -3.01
N ILE A 15 -19.38 -0.09 -2.43
CA ILE A 15 -20.78 0.30 -2.29
C ILE A 15 -20.91 1.53 -1.40
N LYS A 16 -20.26 1.53 -0.23
CA LYS A 16 -20.26 2.67 0.71
C LYS A 16 -19.67 3.93 0.08
N ASP A 17 -18.52 3.83 -0.58
CA ASP A 17 -17.86 4.97 -1.21
C ASP A 17 -18.69 5.56 -2.35
N LYS A 18 -19.34 4.72 -3.16
CA LYS A 18 -20.29 5.17 -4.18
C LYS A 18 -21.49 5.91 -3.58
N HIS A 19 -22.02 5.43 -2.47
CA HIS A 19 -23.13 6.08 -1.78
C HIS A 19 -22.73 7.45 -1.23
N ILE A 20 -21.64 7.52 -0.47
CA ILE A 20 -21.09 8.77 0.08
C ILE A 20 -20.82 9.77 -1.04
N LYS A 21 -20.17 9.33 -2.12
CA LYS A 21 -19.88 10.18 -3.27
C LYS A 21 -21.14 10.82 -3.85
N ARG A 22 -22.19 10.03 -4.10
CA ARG A 22 -23.48 10.52 -4.63
C ARG A 22 -24.13 11.55 -3.69
N GLN A 23 -24.10 11.29 -2.36
CA GLN A 23 -24.65 12.22 -1.38
C GLN A 23 -23.90 13.55 -1.38
N LEU A 24 -22.57 13.54 -1.41
CA LEU A 24 -21.75 14.75 -1.43
C LEU A 24 -21.96 15.54 -2.74
N GLU A 25 -22.00 14.86 -3.86
CA GLU A 25 -22.25 15.49 -5.17
C GLU A 25 -23.65 16.12 -5.26
N SER A 26 -24.67 15.52 -4.62
CA SER A 26 -26.03 16.06 -4.60
C SER A 26 -26.16 17.38 -3.83
N ILE A 27 -25.21 17.70 -2.95
CA ILE A 27 -25.12 18.98 -2.22
C ILE A 27 -23.97 19.87 -2.75
N ASN A 28 -23.58 19.65 -4.02
CA ASN A 28 -22.56 20.43 -4.73
C ASN A 28 -21.15 20.40 -4.10
N ILE A 29 -20.79 19.32 -3.43
CA ILE A 29 -19.42 19.10 -2.97
C ILE A 29 -18.67 18.28 -4.01
N ASN A 30 -17.55 18.81 -4.51
CA ASN A 30 -16.71 18.12 -5.48
C ASN A 30 -16.02 16.93 -4.81
N VAL A 31 -16.08 15.76 -5.45
CA VAL A 31 -15.46 14.53 -4.91
C VAL A 31 -14.42 14.02 -5.90
N ARG A 32 -13.19 13.81 -5.40
CA ARG A 32 -12.13 13.18 -6.18
C ARG A 32 -11.53 11.99 -5.41
N THR A 33 -11.30 10.89 -6.12
CA THR A 33 -10.71 9.68 -5.57
C THR A 33 -9.44 9.31 -6.31
N PHE A 34 -8.47 8.75 -5.57
CA PHE A 34 -7.14 8.47 -6.08
C PHE A 34 -6.75 7.02 -5.82
N ASN A 35 -5.85 6.50 -6.64
CA ASN A 35 -5.13 5.27 -6.33
C ASN A 35 -3.95 5.61 -5.41
N ALA A 36 -3.92 4.99 -4.24
CA ALA A 36 -2.77 5.07 -3.34
C ALA A 36 -2.32 3.68 -2.85
N SER A 37 -3.14 2.66 -3.10
CA SER A 37 -2.95 1.33 -2.53
C SER A 37 -2.38 0.32 -3.51
N LEU A 38 -2.46 0.57 -4.82
CA LEU A 38 -2.09 -0.37 -5.86
C LEU A 38 -1.10 0.24 -6.85
N LEU A 39 -0.31 -0.59 -7.51
CA LEU A 39 0.52 -0.18 -8.66
C LEU A 39 -0.36 0.18 -9.86
N ASN A 40 -1.37 -0.66 -10.12
CA ASN A 40 -2.32 -0.50 -11.21
C ASN A 40 -3.74 -0.67 -10.69
N GLU A 41 -4.67 0.11 -11.21
CA GLU A 41 -6.08 -0.09 -10.93
C GLU A 41 -6.55 -1.46 -11.45
N PRO A 42 -7.42 -2.19 -10.75
CA PRO A 42 -7.84 -3.54 -11.17
C PRO A 42 -8.40 -3.61 -12.60
N TRP A 43 -9.10 -2.57 -13.04
CA TRP A 43 -9.69 -2.48 -14.38
C TRP A 43 -8.68 -2.13 -15.49
N GLN A 44 -7.47 -1.69 -15.15
CA GLN A 44 -6.41 -1.40 -16.13
C GLN A 44 -5.69 -2.65 -16.62
N ILE A 45 -5.79 -3.74 -15.88
CA ILE A 45 -5.08 -4.99 -16.17
C ILE A 45 -6.07 -6.05 -16.66
N ALA A 46 -6.07 -6.28 -17.97
CA ALA A 46 -6.93 -7.26 -18.62
C ALA A 46 -6.15 -8.11 -19.63
N THR A 47 -6.72 -9.24 -20.00
CA THR A 47 -6.23 -10.08 -21.09
C THR A 47 -6.42 -9.37 -22.43
N LYS A 48 -5.87 -9.90 -23.50
CA LYS A 48 -6.08 -9.38 -24.86
C LYS A 48 -7.55 -9.34 -25.30
N SER A 49 -8.38 -10.22 -24.71
CA SER A 49 -9.83 -10.27 -24.94
C SER A 49 -10.64 -9.36 -24.02
N GLY A 50 -9.98 -8.54 -23.19
CA GLY A 50 -10.63 -7.61 -22.24
C GLY A 50 -11.16 -8.28 -20.96
N THR A 51 -10.88 -9.56 -20.73
CA THR A 51 -11.32 -10.27 -19.52
C THR A 51 -10.29 -10.17 -18.40
N PRO A 52 -10.71 -10.23 -17.11
CA PRO A 52 -9.78 -10.24 -16.00
C PRO A 52 -8.94 -11.51 -15.95
N PHE A 53 -7.70 -11.37 -15.46
CA PHE A 53 -6.83 -12.53 -15.24
C PHE A 53 -7.30 -13.37 -14.05
N ARG A 54 -7.14 -14.71 -14.18
CA ARG A 54 -7.40 -15.68 -13.10
C ARG A 54 -6.16 -16.40 -12.62
N VAL A 55 -4.99 -16.10 -13.24
CA VAL A 55 -3.72 -16.75 -12.93
C VAL A 55 -2.64 -15.69 -12.75
N PHE A 56 -1.82 -15.84 -11.70
CA PHE A 56 -0.84 -14.86 -11.28
C PHE A 56 0.22 -14.53 -12.36
N THR A 57 0.83 -15.54 -12.96
CA THR A 57 1.98 -15.32 -13.84
C THR A 57 1.66 -14.42 -15.04
N PRO A 58 0.59 -14.66 -15.83
CA PRO A 58 0.24 -13.76 -16.91
C PRO A 58 -0.25 -12.39 -16.43
N PHE A 59 -0.97 -12.33 -15.28
CA PHE A 59 -1.35 -11.07 -14.64
C PHE A 59 -0.11 -10.23 -14.32
N TRP A 60 0.85 -10.79 -13.58
CA TRP A 60 2.04 -10.07 -13.14
C TRP A 60 2.91 -9.61 -14.31
N LYS A 61 2.99 -10.43 -15.37
CA LYS A 61 3.66 -10.02 -16.62
C LYS A 61 2.98 -8.80 -17.25
N ALA A 62 1.66 -8.79 -17.32
CA ALA A 62 0.90 -7.66 -17.87
C ALA A 62 0.99 -6.42 -16.97
N ALA A 63 0.87 -6.58 -15.65
CA ALA A 63 0.93 -5.49 -14.69
C ALA A 63 2.29 -4.76 -14.70
N ARG A 64 3.40 -5.52 -14.79
CA ARG A 64 4.75 -4.92 -14.87
C ARG A 64 5.05 -4.22 -16.19
N ALA A 65 4.29 -4.52 -17.24
CA ALA A 65 4.45 -3.87 -18.54
C ALA A 65 3.74 -2.52 -18.62
N GLN A 66 2.90 -2.19 -17.63
CA GLN A 66 2.24 -0.89 -17.57
C GLN A 66 3.23 0.22 -17.20
N PRO A 67 3.09 1.40 -17.83
CA PRO A 67 3.84 2.56 -17.41
C PRO A 67 3.44 2.95 -15.98
N LEU A 68 4.41 3.09 -15.10
CA LEU A 68 4.20 3.54 -13.73
C LEU A 68 4.58 5.02 -13.62
N THR A 69 3.83 5.74 -12.81
CA THR A 69 4.18 7.11 -12.41
C THR A 69 5.35 7.09 -11.42
N THR A 70 5.96 8.23 -11.21
CA THR A 70 6.92 8.39 -10.09
C THR A 70 6.17 8.72 -8.81
N PRO A 71 6.69 8.27 -7.64
CA PRO A 71 6.16 8.74 -6.36
C PRO A 71 6.17 10.26 -6.27
N LEU A 72 5.11 10.83 -5.72
CA LEU A 72 5.05 12.26 -5.51
C LEU A 72 6.02 12.68 -4.40
N PRO A 73 6.65 13.86 -4.52
CA PRO A 73 7.50 14.38 -3.46
C PRO A 73 6.66 14.73 -2.22
N SER A 74 7.30 14.65 -1.05
CA SER A 74 6.69 15.18 0.18
C SER A 74 6.47 16.69 0.04
N ILE A 75 5.28 17.14 0.39
CA ILE A 75 4.93 18.56 0.41
C ILE A 75 4.64 19.01 1.84
N MET A 76 5.12 20.19 2.20
CA MET A 76 4.71 20.84 3.44
C MET A 76 3.46 21.67 3.16
N PRO A 77 2.39 21.50 3.95
CA PRO A 77 1.21 22.34 3.82
C PRO A 77 1.57 23.82 3.98
N SER A 78 1.12 24.66 3.06
CA SER A 78 1.39 26.12 3.12
C SER A 78 0.60 26.81 4.24
N SER A 79 -0.51 26.21 4.66
CA SER A 79 -1.32 26.68 5.80
C SER A 79 -2.03 25.53 6.47
N ILE A 80 -2.18 25.62 7.77
CA ILE A 80 -2.98 24.69 8.59
C ILE A 80 -4.14 25.49 9.16
N PHE A 81 -5.35 25.06 8.82
CA PHE A 81 -6.54 25.61 9.46
C PHE A 81 -6.59 25.14 10.91
N LYS A 82 -6.51 26.07 11.86
CA LYS A 82 -6.68 25.78 13.28
C LYS A 82 -8.13 26.02 13.66
N THR A 83 -8.73 25.07 14.33
CA THR A 83 -10.06 25.17 14.92
C THR A 83 -10.03 24.67 16.35
N ASP A 84 -10.70 25.40 17.22
CA ASP A 84 -10.87 24.99 18.61
C ASP A 84 -12.01 23.96 18.78
N ALA A 85 -12.75 23.70 17.71
CA ALA A 85 -13.86 22.74 17.68
C ALA A 85 -13.41 21.34 17.19
N SER A 86 -12.17 20.94 17.45
CA SER A 86 -11.65 19.62 17.09
C SER A 86 -11.62 18.69 18.29
N GLU A 87 -12.10 17.46 18.10
CA GLU A 87 -11.93 16.38 19.08
C GLU A 87 -10.49 15.91 19.11
N THR A 88 -10.04 15.37 20.24
CA THR A 88 -8.72 14.75 20.34
C THR A 88 -8.81 13.26 20.03
N LEU A 89 -7.76 12.69 19.43
CA LEU A 89 -7.71 11.23 19.18
C LEU A 89 -7.84 10.41 20.46
N LYS A 90 -7.44 10.97 21.61
CA LYS A 90 -7.56 10.32 22.92
C LYS A 90 -9.01 10.11 23.32
N ASP A 91 -9.88 11.07 23.01
CA ASP A 91 -11.31 11.03 23.36
C ASP A 91 -12.05 9.91 22.60
N TRP A 92 -11.51 9.50 21.46
CA TRP A 92 -12.08 8.42 20.64
C TRP A 92 -11.81 7.01 21.18
N ASN A 93 -10.93 6.84 22.18
CA ASN A 93 -10.62 5.56 22.82
C ASN A 93 -10.33 4.42 21.83
N LEU A 94 -9.56 4.70 20.77
CA LEU A 94 -9.29 3.77 19.66
C LEU A 94 -8.29 2.65 20.04
N THR A 95 -7.61 2.77 21.19
CA THR A 95 -6.66 1.77 21.65
C THR A 95 -7.27 0.88 22.72
N PRO A 96 -6.97 -0.44 22.72
CA PRO A 96 -7.47 -1.34 23.74
C PRO A 96 -6.89 -0.97 25.12
N SER A 97 -7.74 -0.91 26.14
CA SER A 97 -7.34 -0.53 27.51
C SER A 97 -7.59 -1.63 28.53
N ASN A 98 -8.62 -2.48 28.34
CA ASN A 98 -8.97 -3.55 29.27
C ASN A 98 -9.52 -4.80 28.56
N PRO A 99 -8.70 -5.84 28.34
CA PRO A 99 -7.24 -5.87 28.52
C PRO A 99 -6.50 -5.07 27.44
N ASN A 100 -5.35 -4.50 27.80
CA ASN A 100 -4.46 -3.88 26.83
C ASN A 100 -3.59 -4.92 26.12
N TRP A 101 -4.17 -5.63 25.16
CA TRP A 101 -3.50 -6.68 24.38
C TRP A 101 -2.51 -6.12 23.36
N ALA A 102 -2.49 -4.80 23.11
CA ALA A 102 -1.60 -4.14 22.17
C ALA A 102 -0.44 -3.39 22.86
N ALA A 103 -0.25 -3.53 24.18
CA ALA A 103 0.74 -2.77 24.95
C ALA A 103 2.17 -2.88 24.39
N ASP A 104 2.56 -4.09 23.96
CA ASP A 104 3.92 -4.36 23.47
C ASP A 104 4.11 -4.13 21.97
N TRP A 105 3.07 -3.75 21.24
CA TRP A 105 3.16 -3.60 19.78
C TRP A 105 4.15 -2.52 19.34
N SER A 106 4.29 -1.46 20.14
CA SER A 106 5.26 -0.39 19.88
C SER A 106 6.72 -0.86 19.83
N ASN A 107 7.04 -2.02 20.43
CA ASN A 107 8.36 -2.63 20.36
C ASN A 107 8.65 -3.27 19.01
N TYR A 108 7.59 -3.64 18.26
CA TYR A 108 7.68 -4.37 16.99
C TYR A 108 7.33 -3.50 15.78
N TRP A 109 6.51 -2.48 15.98
CA TRP A 109 5.98 -1.63 14.91
C TRP A 109 6.15 -0.15 15.25
N LYS A 110 6.69 0.58 14.32
CA LYS A 110 6.77 2.05 14.37
C LYS A 110 5.80 2.61 13.33
N PRO A 111 4.56 2.95 13.70
CA PRO A 111 3.57 3.47 12.76
C PRO A 111 4.03 4.75 12.07
N GLY A 112 3.43 5.03 10.91
CA GLY A 112 3.66 6.24 10.16
C GLY A 112 4.69 6.10 9.04
N GLU A 113 4.73 7.08 8.15
CA GLU A 113 5.59 7.08 6.96
C GLU A 113 7.08 6.95 7.30
N VAL A 114 7.53 7.63 8.35
CA VAL A 114 8.93 7.57 8.81
C VAL A 114 9.30 6.14 9.24
N GLY A 115 8.39 5.48 9.97
CA GLY A 115 8.58 4.08 10.38
C GLY A 115 8.63 3.14 9.17
N ALA A 116 7.73 3.34 8.21
CA ALA A 116 7.66 2.54 6.98
C ALA A 116 8.93 2.69 6.12
N GLN A 117 9.42 3.91 5.95
CA GLN A 117 10.64 4.18 5.21
C GLN A 117 11.88 3.61 5.88
N ALA A 118 11.99 3.75 7.20
CA ALA A 118 13.07 3.13 7.96
C ALA A 118 13.07 1.61 7.82
N GLN A 119 11.89 0.99 7.94
CA GLN A 119 11.71 -0.45 7.76
C GLN A 119 12.10 -0.93 6.34
N LEU A 120 11.71 -0.19 5.30
CA LEU A 120 12.14 -0.50 3.92
C LEU A 120 13.66 -0.35 3.76
N HIS A 121 14.24 0.72 4.29
CA HIS A 121 15.69 0.94 4.23
C HIS A 121 16.48 -0.20 4.88
N ASP A 122 16.09 -0.60 6.09
CA ASP A 122 16.72 -1.70 6.82
C ASP A 122 16.58 -3.04 6.08
N PHE A 123 15.40 -3.31 5.52
CA PHE A 123 15.20 -4.49 4.68
C PHE A 123 16.15 -4.50 3.48
N LEU A 124 16.25 -3.41 2.75
CA LEU A 124 17.13 -3.30 1.57
C LEU A 124 18.60 -3.50 1.93
N LYS A 125 19.02 -2.97 3.08
CA LYS A 125 20.40 -3.00 3.53
C LYS A 125 20.83 -4.35 4.10
N PHE A 126 19.96 -5.02 4.85
CA PHE A 126 20.35 -6.15 5.68
C PHE A 126 19.69 -7.48 5.29
N GLN A 127 18.52 -7.47 4.66
CA GLN A 127 17.76 -8.70 4.43
C GLN A 127 17.58 -9.04 2.95
N LEU A 128 17.61 -8.06 2.04
CA LEU A 128 17.28 -8.29 0.63
C LEU A 128 18.19 -9.34 -0.02
N ASP A 129 19.48 -9.33 0.28
CA ASP A 129 20.44 -10.29 -0.31
C ASP A 129 20.08 -11.74 0.03
N GLY A 130 19.76 -12.01 1.28
CA GLY A 130 19.35 -13.34 1.76
C GLY A 130 17.88 -13.70 1.49
N TYR A 131 17.06 -12.73 1.04
CA TYR A 131 15.61 -12.84 1.01
C TYR A 131 15.10 -14.11 0.33
N GLY A 132 15.64 -14.42 -0.85
CA GLY A 132 15.17 -15.55 -1.65
C GLY A 132 15.37 -16.93 -1.02
N LYS A 133 16.30 -17.06 -0.06
CA LYS A 133 16.64 -18.33 0.62
C LYS A 133 16.10 -18.38 2.06
N GLN A 134 15.88 -17.24 2.67
CA GLN A 134 15.62 -17.12 4.11
C GLN A 134 14.17 -16.75 4.45
N ARG A 135 13.40 -16.17 3.51
CA ARG A 135 12.04 -15.68 3.73
C ARG A 135 11.08 -16.72 4.28
N ASP A 136 11.30 -17.97 3.96
CA ASP A 136 10.43 -19.09 4.37
C ASP A 136 10.87 -19.72 5.71
N ARG A 137 11.83 -19.09 6.41
CA ARG A 137 12.31 -19.50 7.73
C ARG A 137 11.77 -18.56 8.81
N PRO A 138 10.70 -18.92 9.53
CA PRO A 138 10.07 -18.03 10.53
C PRO A 138 10.98 -17.60 11.68
N SER A 139 12.00 -18.40 12.01
CA SER A 139 12.98 -18.07 13.03
C SER A 139 13.95 -16.95 12.66
N LEU A 140 14.00 -16.56 11.38
CA LEU A 140 14.88 -15.51 10.88
C LEU A 140 14.12 -14.23 10.62
N GLN A 141 14.75 -13.09 10.93
CA GLN A 141 14.22 -11.78 10.53
C GLN A 141 14.61 -11.49 9.06
N ALA A 142 14.02 -12.23 8.12
CA ALA A 142 14.40 -12.20 6.71
C ALA A 142 13.32 -11.60 5.79
N THR A 143 12.25 -11.04 6.36
CA THR A 143 11.16 -10.42 5.60
C THR A 143 11.11 -8.92 5.81
N SER A 144 10.50 -8.21 4.87
CA SER A 144 10.42 -6.74 4.91
C SER A 144 9.54 -6.18 6.02
N ARG A 145 8.60 -6.97 6.55
CA ARG A 145 7.57 -6.54 7.53
C ARG A 145 6.77 -5.30 7.10
N LEU A 146 6.63 -5.05 5.81
CA LEU A 146 5.93 -3.88 5.28
C LEU A 146 4.41 -4.06 5.14
N SER A 147 3.86 -5.24 5.46
CA SER A 147 2.44 -5.53 5.24
C SER A 147 1.51 -4.61 6.03
N ALA A 148 1.82 -4.30 7.29
CA ALA A 148 1.07 -3.36 8.10
C ALA A 148 1.13 -1.93 7.50
N HIS A 149 2.31 -1.45 7.17
CA HIS A 149 2.52 -0.14 6.54
C HIS A 149 1.77 0.00 5.22
N LEU A 150 1.80 -1.05 4.37
CA LEU A 150 1.02 -1.11 3.13
C LEU A 150 -0.49 -1.13 3.38
N ARG A 151 -0.94 -1.81 4.44
CA ARG A 151 -2.37 -1.90 4.80
C ARG A 151 -2.92 -0.54 5.22
N PHE A 152 -2.15 0.22 5.98
CA PHE A 152 -2.56 1.53 6.49
C PHE A 152 -2.16 2.70 5.57
N GLY A 153 -1.53 2.43 4.43
CA GLY A 153 -1.16 3.46 3.46
C GLY A 153 0.01 4.34 3.91
N GLU A 154 0.81 3.86 4.85
CA GLU A 154 2.01 4.56 5.36
C GLU A 154 3.18 4.49 4.37
N ILE A 155 3.12 3.58 3.42
CA ILE A 155 3.99 3.51 2.24
C ILE A 155 3.20 2.95 1.06
N SER A 156 3.42 3.48 -0.13
CA SER A 156 2.78 2.96 -1.34
C SER A 156 3.59 1.82 -1.97
N PRO A 157 2.93 0.87 -2.67
CA PRO A 157 3.66 -0.13 -3.45
C PRO A 157 4.52 0.48 -4.55
N LEU A 158 4.15 1.65 -5.06
CA LEU A 158 4.94 2.40 -6.04
C LEU A 158 6.26 2.90 -5.43
N GLN A 159 6.22 3.44 -4.20
CA GLN A 159 7.43 3.86 -3.49
C GLN A 159 8.36 2.68 -3.26
N ILE A 160 7.83 1.54 -2.77
CA ILE A 160 8.62 0.32 -2.57
C ILE A 160 9.28 -0.12 -3.87
N LEU A 161 8.54 -0.18 -4.97
CA LEU A 161 9.06 -0.60 -6.28
C LEU A 161 10.18 0.32 -6.76
N THR A 162 10.01 1.63 -6.60
CA THR A 162 10.99 2.64 -6.97
C THR A 162 12.27 2.49 -6.14
N ASP A 163 12.16 2.47 -4.82
CA ASP A 163 13.31 2.42 -3.92
C ASP A 163 14.10 1.11 -4.08
N VAL A 164 13.41 -0.04 -4.20
CA VAL A 164 14.03 -1.33 -4.47
C VAL A 164 14.76 -1.32 -5.82
N THR A 165 14.15 -0.72 -6.84
CA THR A 165 14.76 -0.66 -8.18
C THR A 165 15.99 0.22 -8.19
N ASP A 166 15.94 1.38 -7.55
CA ASP A 166 17.06 2.30 -7.45
C ASP A 166 18.21 1.73 -6.61
N TYR A 167 17.88 1.03 -5.53
CA TYR A 167 18.88 0.35 -4.70
C TYR A 167 19.62 -0.73 -5.48
N VAL A 168 18.88 -1.59 -6.19
CA VAL A 168 19.45 -2.70 -6.96
C VAL A 168 20.18 -2.23 -8.22
N ARG A 169 19.81 -1.09 -8.80
CA ARG A 169 20.55 -0.49 -9.92
C ARG A 169 22.03 -0.26 -9.58
N LYS A 170 22.33 0.04 -8.32
CA LYS A 170 23.69 0.21 -7.78
C LYS A 170 24.33 -1.12 -7.34
N LYS A 171 23.56 -2.22 -7.31
CA LYS A 171 23.96 -3.54 -6.82
C LYS A 171 23.36 -4.65 -7.71
N PRO A 172 23.85 -4.81 -8.97
CA PRO A 172 23.22 -5.71 -9.95
C PRO A 172 23.12 -7.17 -9.52
N HIS A 173 24.00 -7.64 -8.63
CA HIS A 173 23.96 -8.99 -8.07
C HIS A 173 22.69 -9.31 -7.28
N LEU A 174 21.93 -8.27 -6.84
CA LEU A 174 20.66 -8.42 -6.13
C LEU A 174 19.44 -8.53 -7.06
N SER A 175 19.62 -8.64 -8.37
CA SER A 175 18.52 -8.67 -9.34
C SER A 175 17.51 -9.79 -9.10
N ASP A 176 17.98 -10.99 -8.76
CA ASP A 176 17.10 -12.12 -8.45
C ASP A 176 16.33 -11.92 -7.15
N ALA A 177 17.00 -11.41 -6.12
CA ALA A 177 16.38 -11.09 -4.84
C ALA A 177 15.30 -10.01 -5.01
N LYS A 178 15.58 -8.95 -5.78
CA LYS A 178 14.59 -7.94 -6.19
C LYS A 178 13.38 -8.60 -6.86
N SER A 179 13.60 -9.44 -7.86
CA SER A 179 12.52 -10.08 -8.61
C SER A 179 11.63 -10.93 -7.72
N LYS A 180 12.22 -11.70 -6.79
CA LYS A 180 11.50 -12.49 -5.80
C LYS A 180 10.72 -11.62 -4.81
N PHE A 181 11.30 -10.53 -4.34
CA PHE A 181 10.62 -9.61 -3.43
C PHE A 181 9.46 -8.88 -4.13
N LEU A 182 9.70 -8.30 -5.30
CA LEU A 182 8.66 -7.60 -6.05
C LEU A 182 7.52 -8.52 -6.50
N SER A 183 7.76 -9.83 -6.67
CA SER A 183 6.68 -10.77 -6.93
C SER A 183 5.70 -10.88 -5.75
N GLN A 184 6.12 -10.60 -4.50
CA GLN A 184 5.20 -10.58 -3.35
C GLN A 184 4.30 -9.34 -3.38
N ILE A 185 4.83 -8.20 -3.83
CA ILE A 185 3.99 -7.04 -4.14
C ILE A 185 3.00 -7.40 -5.25
N GLY A 186 3.47 -8.11 -6.29
CA GLY A 186 2.61 -8.61 -7.36
C GLY A 186 1.49 -9.54 -6.87
N TRP A 187 1.76 -10.43 -5.92
CA TRP A 187 0.73 -11.28 -5.32
C TRP A 187 -0.32 -10.46 -4.57
N ARG A 188 0.09 -9.41 -3.87
CA ARG A 188 -0.85 -8.46 -3.25
C ARG A 188 -1.72 -7.77 -4.31
N GLU A 189 -1.14 -7.25 -5.39
CA GLU A 189 -1.88 -6.67 -6.51
C GLU A 189 -2.88 -7.66 -7.12
N PHE A 190 -2.45 -8.91 -7.32
CA PHE A 190 -3.29 -9.97 -7.87
C PHE A 190 -4.47 -10.33 -6.93
N SER A 191 -4.24 -10.34 -5.62
CA SER A 191 -5.31 -10.58 -4.65
C SER A 191 -6.37 -9.48 -4.70
N TYR A 192 -5.98 -8.22 -4.84
CA TYR A 192 -6.91 -7.10 -5.05
C TYR A 192 -7.62 -7.19 -6.41
N HIS A 193 -6.92 -7.61 -7.46
CA HIS A 193 -7.52 -7.86 -8.77
C HIS A 193 -8.61 -8.94 -8.70
N LEU A 194 -8.34 -10.06 -8.03
CA LEU A 194 -9.34 -11.10 -7.83
C LEU A 194 -10.52 -10.61 -6.98
N LEU A 195 -10.25 -9.93 -5.87
CA LEU A 195 -11.30 -9.41 -4.99
C LEU A 195 -12.22 -8.43 -5.70
N TYR A 196 -11.68 -7.61 -6.61
CA TYR A 196 -12.46 -6.64 -7.37
C TYR A 196 -13.32 -7.29 -8.45
N HIS A 197 -12.79 -8.26 -9.19
CA HIS A 197 -13.47 -8.87 -10.34
C HIS A 197 -14.31 -10.11 -10.02
N PHE A 198 -14.03 -10.76 -8.89
CA PHE A 198 -14.68 -12.00 -8.45
C PHE A 198 -14.99 -11.91 -6.95
N PRO A 199 -15.83 -10.94 -6.55
CA PRO A 199 -16.20 -10.71 -5.15
C PRO A 199 -17.01 -11.86 -4.55
#